data_85c488fbf78b01903219f4f2af1f1555
#
_entry.id   85c488fbf78b01903219f4f2af1f1555
#
_cell.length_a   1.000
_cell.length_b   1.000
_cell.length_c   1.000
_cell.angle_alpha   90.00
_cell.angle_beta   90.00
_cell.angle_gamma   90.00
#
_symmetry.space_group_name_H-M   'P 1'
#
loop_
_entity.id
_entity.type
_entity.pdbx_description
1 polymer ?
#
loop_
_entity_poly.entity_id
_entity_poly.type
_entity_poly.pdbx_seq_one_letter_code
_entity_poly.pdbx_strand_id
1 'polypeptide(L)'
;MPSEWELLEKAKAGDRDALGEIVAECWQPLYRFISYKTGNLEEAQDLVQETFFRAFRSLASYQKTDTRFLSLLGRIATNLITDEWRKKGRTPLNSELGERQNELTGGEDPFDILVNQETKEMLAALLTKLPDEQRRVIELRILAGLPVKDTSIAMNKSEAAVKMLQQRALKNLREMMADRGVWGQS
;
A
#
# COMPACT_ATOMS: atom_id res chain seq x y z
N MET A 1 -10.62 -10.91 -20.75
CA MET A 1 -9.69 -9.86 -20.31
C MET A 1 -8.28 -10.38 -20.45
N PRO A 2 -7.33 -9.60 -20.96
CA PRO A 2 -5.94 -10.04 -21.04
C PRO A 2 -5.40 -10.30 -19.63
N SER A 3 -4.49 -11.26 -19.50
CA SER A 3 -3.81 -11.50 -18.23
C SER A 3 -2.84 -10.34 -17.93
N GLU A 4 -2.50 -10.13 -16.66
CA GLU A 4 -1.50 -9.12 -16.27
C GLU A 4 -0.18 -9.29 -17.06
N TRP A 5 0.21 -10.54 -17.33
CA TRP A 5 1.40 -10.82 -18.11
C TRP A 5 1.27 -10.41 -19.58
N GLU A 6 0.13 -10.66 -20.22
CA GLU A 6 -0.12 -10.22 -21.59
C GLU A 6 -0.09 -8.69 -21.74
N LEU A 7 -0.64 -7.97 -20.74
CA LEU A 7 -0.53 -6.51 -20.68
C LEU A 7 0.92 -6.05 -20.53
N LEU A 8 1.69 -6.70 -19.68
CA LEU A 8 3.12 -6.39 -19.50
C LEU A 8 3.95 -6.64 -20.76
N GLU A 9 3.70 -7.72 -21.49
CA GLU A 9 4.38 -7.99 -22.77
C GLU A 9 4.03 -6.96 -23.86
N LYS A 10 2.76 -6.56 -23.96
CA LYS A 10 2.34 -5.47 -24.86
C LYS A 10 3.00 -4.15 -24.48
N ALA A 11 3.02 -3.82 -23.18
CA ALA A 11 3.68 -2.63 -22.67
C ALA A 11 5.19 -2.61 -22.95
N LYS A 12 5.87 -3.76 -22.86
CA LYS A 12 7.28 -3.90 -23.28
C LYS A 12 7.47 -3.63 -24.78
N ALA A 13 6.49 -4.01 -25.60
CA ALA A 13 6.49 -3.73 -27.04
C ALA A 13 6.16 -2.27 -27.37
N GLY A 14 5.89 -1.42 -26.36
CA GLY A 14 5.60 0.00 -26.55
C GLY A 14 4.12 0.33 -26.70
N ASP A 15 3.23 -0.62 -26.39
CA ASP A 15 1.78 -0.39 -26.41
C ASP A 15 1.39 0.53 -25.24
N ARG A 16 0.93 1.74 -25.59
CA ARG A 16 0.54 2.78 -24.63
C ARG A 16 -0.77 2.47 -23.93
N ASP A 17 -1.68 1.79 -24.59
CA ASP A 17 -2.98 1.43 -24.02
C ASP A 17 -2.76 0.37 -22.92
N ALA A 18 -1.91 -0.62 -23.20
CA ALA A 18 -1.52 -1.61 -22.19
C ALA A 18 -0.82 -0.97 -20.97
N LEU A 19 0.04 0.04 -21.19
CA LEU A 19 0.62 0.82 -20.09
C LEU A 19 -0.45 1.54 -19.28
N GLY A 20 -1.43 2.15 -19.95
CA GLY A 20 -2.56 2.83 -19.31
C GLY A 20 -3.40 1.89 -18.45
N GLU A 21 -3.70 0.68 -18.94
CA GLU A 21 -4.44 -0.34 -18.18
C GLU A 21 -3.66 -0.79 -16.93
N ILE A 22 -2.34 -1.03 -17.05
CA ILE A 22 -1.50 -1.39 -15.89
C ILE A 22 -1.50 -0.27 -14.84
N VAL A 23 -1.38 0.99 -15.28
CA VAL A 23 -1.43 2.13 -14.36
C VAL A 23 -2.80 2.19 -13.68
N ALA A 24 -3.91 2.07 -14.43
CA ALA A 24 -5.26 2.14 -13.88
C ALA A 24 -5.51 1.06 -12.82
N GLU A 25 -5.04 -0.18 -13.04
CA GLU A 25 -5.19 -1.26 -12.05
C GLU A 25 -4.33 -1.06 -10.81
N CYS A 26 -3.12 -0.53 -10.96
CA CYS A 26 -2.14 -0.47 -9.88
C CYS A 26 -2.15 0.87 -9.11
N TRP A 27 -2.73 1.94 -9.69
CA TRP A 27 -2.66 3.29 -9.13
C TRP A 27 -3.24 3.37 -7.72
N GLN A 28 -4.50 2.97 -7.55
CA GLN A 28 -5.20 3.12 -6.30
C GLN A 28 -4.56 2.34 -5.13
N PRO A 29 -4.27 1.04 -5.27
CA PRO A 29 -3.59 0.31 -4.20
C PRO A 29 -2.23 0.92 -3.84
N LEU A 30 -1.45 1.33 -4.85
CA LEU A 30 -0.14 1.94 -4.65
C LEU A 30 -0.24 3.30 -3.96
N TYR A 31 -1.17 4.15 -4.41
CA TYR A 31 -1.40 5.47 -3.83
C TYR A 31 -1.85 5.39 -2.36
N ARG A 32 -2.79 4.49 -2.03
CA ARG A 32 -3.21 4.26 -0.64
C ARG A 32 -2.05 3.84 0.26
N PHE A 33 -1.22 2.92 -0.23
CA PHE A 33 -0.06 2.46 0.51
C PHE A 33 0.94 3.58 0.77
N ILE A 34 1.28 4.36 -0.26
CA ILE A 34 2.25 5.46 -0.15
C ILE A 34 1.68 6.59 0.71
N SER A 35 0.42 7.01 0.50
CA SER A 35 -0.24 8.06 1.29
C SER A 35 -0.30 7.72 2.77
N TYR A 36 -0.62 6.47 3.08
CA TYR A 36 -0.60 5.99 4.47
C TYR A 36 0.80 6.12 5.08
N LYS A 37 1.85 5.79 4.32
CA LYS A 37 3.24 5.84 4.81
C LYS A 37 3.78 7.26 4.94
N THR A 38 3.50 8.13 4.00
CA THR A 38 4.04 9.50 3.99
C THR A 38 3.23 10.46 4.85
N GLY A 39 1.91 10.26 4.90
CA GLY A 39 0.97 11.16 5.55
C GLY A 39 0.89 12.54 4.89
N ASN A 40 1.38 12.68 3.66
CA ASN A 40 1.34 13.89 2.85
C ASN A 40 0.93 13.51 1.43
N LEU A 41 -0.10 14.15 0.89
CA LEU A 41 -0.69 13.79 -0.39
C LEU A 41 0.18 14.17 -1.58
N GLU A 42 0.77 15.36 -1.54
CA GLU A 42 1.67 15.85 -2.58
C GLU A 42 2.89 14.93 -2.71
N GLU A 43 3.51 14.64 -1.57
CA GLU A 43 4.62 13.69 -1.50
C GLU A 43 4.20 12.29 -1.97
N ALA A 44 2.98 11.85 -1.66
CA ALA A 44 2.48 10.56 -2.11
C ALA A 44 2.30 10.52 -3.63
N GLN A 45 1.75 11.56 -4.24
CA GLN A 45 1.59 11.64 -5.69
C GLN A 45 2.95 11.58 -6.41
N ASP A 46 3.92 12.34 -5.94
CA ASP A 46 5.27 12.34 -6.51
C ASP A 46 5.93 10.95 -6.41
N LEU A 47 5.79 10.31 -5.25
CA LEU A 47 6.34 8.96 -5.03
C LEU A 47 5.63 7.88 -5.86
N VAL A 48 4.32 8.01 -6.10
CA VAL A 48 3.59 7.12 -7.02
C VAL A 48 4.13 7.26 -8.43
N GLN A 49 4.26 8.49 -8.93
CA GLN A 49 4.80 8.75 -10.27
C GLN A 49 6.23 8.22 -10.41
N GLU A 50 7.11 8.51 -9.45
CA GLU A 50 8.49 8.01 -9.45
C GLU A 50 8.55 6.47 -9.36
N THR A 51 7.63 5.85 -8.63
CA THR A 51 7.51 4.38 -8.56
C THR A 51 7.20 3.79 -9.93
N PHE A 52 6.18 4.30 -10.63
CA PHE A 52 5.85 3.87 -11.99
C PHE A 52 6.98 4.13 -12.95
N PHE A 53 7.60 5.31 -12.89
CA PHE A 53 8.72 5.66 -13.76
C PHE A 53 9.87 4.66 -13.62
N ARG A 54 10.28 4.33 -12.39
CA ARG A 54 11.33 3.32 -12.14
C ARG A 54 10.92 1.93 -12.59
N ALA A 55 9.67 1.54 -12.32
CA ALA A 55 9.16 0.24 -12.74
C ALA A 55 9.17 0.10 -14.26
N PHE A 56 8.68 1.10 -14.99
CA PHE A 56 8.64 1.07 -16.45
C PHE A 56 10.04 1.15 -17.08
N ARG A 57 10.98 1.87 -16.48
CA ARG A 57 12.38 1.83 -16.94
C ARG A 57 12.99 0.42 -16.84
N SER A 58 12.60 -0.34 -15.85
CA SER A 58 13.07 -1.73 -15.67
C SER A 58 12.18 -2.77 -16.38
N LEU A 59 11.11 -2.34 -17.04
CA LEU A 59 10.12 -3.24 -17.62
C LEU A 59 10.70 -4.16 -18.70
N ALA A 60 11.62 -3.65 -19.51
CA ALA A 60 12.27 -4.44 -20.56
C ALA A 60 13.04 -5.66 -20.03
N SER A 61 13.61 -5.56 -18.82
CA SER A 61 14.31 -6.65 -18.15
C SER A 61 13.42 -7.47 -17.22
N TYR A 62 12.16 -7.05 -17.03
CA TYR A 62 11.22 -7.74 -16.14
C TYR A 62 10.81 -9.07 -16.74
N GLN A 63 11.07 -10.15 -16.01
CA GLN A 63 10.72 -11.51 -16.44
C GLN A 63 9.43 -11.96 -15.76
N LYS A 64 8.75 -12.92 -16.39
CA LYS A 64 7.58 -13.55 -15.80
C LYS A 64 7.95 -14.19 -14.47
N THR A 65 7.32 -13.70 -13.42
CA THR A 65 7.47 -14.21 -12.07
C THR A 65 6.12 -14.71 -11.57
N ASP A 66 6.14 -15.50 -10.52
CA ASP A 66 4.89 -15.90 -9.85
C ASP A 66 4.29 -14.78 -8.99
N THR A 67 4.92 -13.60 -8.97
CA THR A 67 4.48 -12.43 -8.22
C THR A 67 3.81 -11.41 -9.14
N ARG A 68 2.82 -10.70 -8.65
CA ARG A 68 2.13 -9.65 -9.40
C ARG A 68 3.04 -8.43 -9.62
N PHE A 69 2.80 -7.68 -10.69
CA PHE A 69 3.52 -6.43 -10.98
C PHE A 69 3.36 -5.39 -9.84
N LEU A 70 2.18 -5.37 -9.22
CA LEU A 70 1.94 -4.54 -8.01
C LEU A 70 2.95 -4.81 -6.89
N SER A 71 3.46 -6.03 -6.77
CA SER A 71 4.48 -6.39 -5.77
C SER A 71 5.84 -5.74 -6.07
N LEU A 72 6.19 -5.64 -7.36
CA LEU A 72 7.38 -4.89 -7.79
C LEU A 72 7.20 -3.41 -7.45
N LEU A 73 6.04 -2.83 -7.77
CA LEU A 73 5.72 -1.44 -7.43
C LEU A 73 5.82 -1.20 -5.91
N GLY A 74 5.24 -2.07 -5.10
CA GLY A 74 5.30 -1.96 -3.64
C GLY A 74 6.73 -2.01 -3.07
N ARG A 75 7.61 -2.82 -3.68
CA ARG A 75 9.03 -2.87 -3.32
C ARG A 75 9.75 -1.58 -3.68
N ILE A 76 9.54 -1.07 -4.90
CA ILE A 76 10.13 0.20 -5.36
C ILE A 76 9.65 1.34 -4.46
N ALA A 77 8.35 1.43 -4.19
CA ALA A 77 7.77 2.44 -3.33
C ALA A 77 8.35 2.40 -1.91
N THR A 78 8.50 1.21 -1.31
CA THR A 78 9.09 1.07 0.02
C THR A 78 10.53 1.60 0.08
N ASN A 79 11.33 1.33 -0.96
CA ASN A 79 12.68 1.84 -1.05
C ASN A 79 12.70 3.37 -1.19
N LEU A 80 11.85 3.93 -2.05
CA LEU A 80 11.70 5.37 -2.24
C LEU A 80 11.30 6.08 -0.95
N ILE A 81 10.29 5.58 -0.26
CA ILE A 81 9.83 6.13 1.02
C ILE A 81 10.96 6.10 2.05
N THR A 82 11.69 4.98 2.14
CA THR A 82 12.83 4.85 3.07
C THR A 82 13.93 5.85 2.75
N ASP A 83 14.24 6.06 1.48
CA ASP A 83 15.26 7.01 1.05
C ASP A 83 14.84 8.47 1.34
N GLU A 84 13.56 8.81 1.11
CA GLU A 84 13.02 10.12 1.46
C GLU A 84 13.04 10.39 2.98
N TRP A 85 12.72 9.39 3.80
CA TRP A 85 12.82 9.54 5.25
C TRP A 85 14.26 9.76 5.71
N ARG A 86 15.22 9.03 5.13
CA ARG A 86 16.65 9.25 5.43
C ARG A 86 17.10 10.65 5.06
N LYS A 87 16.71 11.16 3.89
CA LYS A 87 17.05 12.53 3.46
C LYS A 87 16.44 13.59 4.38
N LYS A 88 15.22 13.38 4.85
CA LYS A 88 14.51 14.32 5.74
C LYS A 88 14.89 14.17 7.21
N GLY A 89 15.82 13.27 7.58
CA GLY A 89 16.18 12.95 8.95
C GLY A 89 15.03 12.38 9.79
N ARG A 90 13.99 11.85 9.13
CA ARG A 90 12.83 11.23 9.78
C ARG A 90 13.13 9.77 10.07
N THR A 91 12.87 9.35 11.30
CA THR A 91 12.88 7.93 11.65
C THR A 91 11.64 7.24 11.05
N PRO A 92 11.74 5.97 10.56
CA PRO A 92 10.56 5.21 10.17
C PRO A 92 9.51 5.25 11.29
N LEU A 93 8.26 5.37 10.93
CA LEU A 93 7.07 5.68 11.73
C LEU A 93 6.92 4.87 13.03
N ASN A 94 7.80 5.08 14.01
CA ASN A 94 7.63 4.70 15.41
C ASN A 94 7.59 5.92 16.33
N SER A 95 7.76 7.13 15.81
CA SER A 95 7.71 8.34 16.60
C SER A 95 6.58 9.24 16.11
N GLU A 96 5.58 9.35 16.97
CA GLU A 96 4.64 10.45 17.10
C GLU A 96 3.80 10.82 15.87
N LEU A 97 2.53 10.49 15.97
CA LEU A 97 1.44 11.20 15.30
C LEU A 97 1.45 12.69 15.76
N GLY A 98 2.53 13.39 15.36
CA GLY A 98 2.60 14.83 15.50
C GLY A 98 1.90 15.45 14.31
N GLU A 99 0.82 16.17 14.59
CA GLU A 99 0.20 17.22 13.78
C GLU A 99 0.27 17.00 12.25
N ARG A 100 -0.53 16.07 11.76
CA ARG A 100 -0.80 15.93 10.33
C ARG A 100 -1.98 16.80 9.98
N GLN A 101 -1.72 17.98 9.47
CA GLN A 101 -2.71 18.76 8.75
C GLN A 101 -3.11 17.95 7.50
N ASN A 102 -4.29 17.36 7.58
CA ASN A 102 -4.90 16.61 6.50
C ASN A 102 -5.78 17.55 5.66
N GLU A 103 -5.30 17.95 4.52
CA GLU A 103 -6.17 18.32 3.41
C GLU A 103 -6.20 17.18 2.41
N LEU A 104 -7.05 16.19 2.68
CA LEU A 104 -7.37 15.11 1.76
C LEU A 104 -8.44 15.58 0.77
N THR A 105 -8.07 16.44 -0.16
CA THR A 105 -8.92 16.80 -1.30
C THR A 105 -8.21 16.39 -2.58
N GLY A 106 -8.75 15.37 -3.25
CA GLY A 106 -8.32 15.09 -4.61
C GLY A 106 -8.30 13.62 -5.02
N GLY A 107 -9.42 13.14 -5.52
CA GLY A 107 -9.55 11.84 -6.18
C GLY A 107 -10.74 11.05 -5.64
N GLU A 108 -11.86 11.13 -6.34
CA GLU A 108 -13.10 10.41 -5.99
C GLU A 108 -12.93 8.89 -6.18
N ASP A 109 -12.26 8.23 -5.23
CA ASP A 109 -12.37 6.78 -5.08
C ASP A 109 -13.72 6.50 -4.38
N PRO A 110 -14.56 5.58 -4.87
CA PRO A 110 -15.77 5.15 -4.17
C PRO A 110 -15.52 4.74 -2.72
N PHE A 111 -14.31 4.27 -2.40
CA PHE A 111 -13.90 3.98 -1.04
C PHE A 111 -13.60 5.25 -0.23
N ASP A 112 -13.07 6.28 -0.85
CA ASP A 112 -12.82 7.58 -0.21
C ASP A 112 -14.12 8.36 0.04
N ILE A 113 -15.16 8.13 -0.76
CA ILE A 113 -16.50 8.71 -0.58
C ILE A 113 -17.22 8.09 0.64
N LEU A 114 -17.00 6.80 0.90
CA LEU A 114 -17.69 6.06 1.97
C LEU A 114 -17.00 6.15 3.34
N VAL A 115 -15.72 6.51 3.38
CA VAL A 115 -14.93 6.59 4.62
C VAL A 115 -14.61 8.04 4.91
N ASN A 116 -15.32 8.63 5.88
CA ASN A 116 -15.06 10.00 6.31
C ASN A 116 -13.64 10.15 6.92
N GLN A 117 -13.14 11.37 6.98
CA GLN A 117 -11.82 11.71 7.48
C GLN A 117 -11.57 11.16 8.89
N GLU A 118 -12.56 11.26 9.79
CA GLU A 118 -12.48 10.75 11.15
C GLU A 118 -12.23 9.25 11.20
N THR A 119 -12.87 8.49 10.29
CA THR A 119 -12.67 7.03 10.19
C THR A 119 -11.26 6.69 9.69
N LYS A 120 -10.72 7.46 8.74
CA LYS A 120 -9.34 7.29 8.26
C LYS A 120 -8.31 7.55 9.36
N GLU A 121 -8.47 8.64 10.10
CA GLU A 121 -7.61 8.99 11.23
C GLU A 121 -7.70 7.96 12.36
N MET A 122 -8.91 7.53 12.67
CA MET A 122 -9.13 6.48 13.66
C MET A 122 -8.45 5.18 13.24
N LEU A 123 -8.60 4.75 11.99
CA LEU A 123 -7.96 3.54 11.48
C LEU A 123 -6.43 3.65 11.53
N ALA A 124 -5.88 4.79 11.12
CA ALA A 124 -4.45 5.04 11.22
C ALA A 124 -3.95 4.94 12.67
N ALA A 125 -4.68 5.55 13.62
CA ALA A 125 -4.37 5.47 15.05
C ALA A 125 -4.49 4.05 15.62
N LEU A 126 -5.40 3.23 15.12
CA LEU A 126 -5.51 1.82 15.51
C LEU A 126 -4.37 0.97 14.96
N LEU A 127 -3.97 1.22 13.72
CA LEU A 127 -2.86 0.52 13.09
C LEU A 127 -1.54 0.76 13.84
N THR A 128 -1.31 1.96 14.37
CA THR A 128 -0.11 2.25 15.16
C THR A 128 -0.04 1.48 16.48
N LYS A 129 -1.17 1.02 17.00
CA LYS A 129 -1.25 0.22 18.24
C LYS A 129 -0.99 -1.27 18.01
N LEU A 130 -1.01 -1.72 16.77
CA LEU A 130 -0.67 -3.09 16.44
C LEU A 130 0.83 -3.35 16.62
N PRO A 131 1.24 -4.56 17.05
CA PRO A 131 2.62 -5.00 16.95
C PRO A 131 3.15 -4.83 15.51
N ASP A 132 4.43 -4.47 15.37
CA ASP A 132 5.03 -4.11 14.08
C ASP A 132 4.78 -5.11 12.95
N GLU A 133 4.91 -6.40 13.22
CA GLU A 133 4.67 -7.43 12.21
C GLU A 133 3.19 -7.53 11.80
N GLN A 134 2.27 -7.32 12.75
CA GLN A 134 0.84 -7.31 12.47
C GLN A 134 0.45 -6.07 11.68
N ARG A 135 0.99 -4.92 12.03
CA ARG A 135 0.80 -3.69 11.27
C ARG A 135 1.31 -3.87 9.84
N ARG A 136 2.54 -4.38 9.68
CA ARG A 136 3.15 -4.57 8.37
C ARG A 136 2.36 -5.53 7.48
N VAL A 137 1.80 -6.60 8.01
CA VAL A 137 0.97 -7.51 7.23
C VAL A 137 -0.33 -6.84 6.76
N ILE A 138 -0.96 -6.00 7.59
CA ILE A 138 -2.14 -5.23 7.17
C ILE A 138 -1.78 -4.22 6.08
N GLU A 139 -0.69 -3.49 6.23
CA GLU A 139 -0.20 -2.54 5.23
C GLU A 139 0.01 -3.21 3.86
N LEU A 140 0.68 -4.34 3.84
CA LEU A 140 0.98 -5.05 2.60
C LEU A 140 -0.24 -5.75 2.01
N ARG A 141 -1.05 -6.42 2.85
CA ARG A 141 -2.19 -7.22 2.40
C ARG A 141 -3.43 -6.39 2.06
N ILE A 142 -3.73 -5.40 2.87
CA ILE A 142 -4.98 -4.64 2.78
C ILE A 142 -4.76 -3.32 2.05
N LEU A 143 -3.78 -2.50 2.48
CA LEU A 143 -3.56 -1.20 1.86
C LEU A 143 -2.90 -1.32 0.49
N ALA A 144 -1.83 -2.10 0.37
CA ALA A 144 -1.13 -2.32 -0.90
C ALA A 144 -1.73 -3.44 -1.77
N GLY A 145 -2.70 -4.21 -1.28
CA GLY A 145 -3.37 -5.27 -2.03
C GLY A 145 -2.48 -6.45 -2.43
N LEU A 146 -1.33 -6.65 -1.77
CA LEU A 146 -0.39 -7.72 -2.14
C LEU A 146 -0.97 -9.11 -1.84
N PRO A 147 -0.78 -10.12 -2.72
CA PRO A 147 -1.10 -11.51 -2.43
C PRO A 147 -0.31 -12.05 -1.24
N VAL A 148 -0.79 -13.15 -0.63
CA VAL A 148 -0.10 -13.82 0.50
C VAL A 148 1.32 -14.18 0.14
N LYS A 149 1.54 -14.75 -1.05
CA LYS A 149 2.85 -15.15 -1.56
C LYS A 149 3.83 -13.98 -1.59
N ASP A 150 3.42 -12.87 -2.16
CA ASP A 150 4.26 -11.68 -2.29
C ASP A 150 4.55 -11.03 -0.94
N THR A 151 3.54 -11.02 -0.07
CA THR A 151 3.69 -10.55 1.31
C THR A 151 4.68 -11.45 2.08
N SER A 152 4.66 -12.77 1.86
CA SER A 152 5.59 -13.70 2.49
C SER A 152 7.05 -13.40 2.10
N ILE A 153 7.28 -13.11 0.83
CA ILE A 153 8.60 -12.70 0.32
C ILE A 153 9.01 -11.34 0.92
N ALA A 154 8.12 -10.36 0.89
CA ALA A 154 8.39 -9.02 1.41
C ALA A 154 8.67 -8.98 2.92
N MET A 155 8.06 -9.90 3.68
CA MET A 155 8.25 -10.02 5.13
C MET A 155 9.30 -11.06 5.52
N ASN A 156 9.88 -11.79 4.57
CA ASN A 156 10.78 -12.91 4.80
C ASN A 156 10.16 -13.95 5.77
N LYS A 157 8.92 -14.36 5.51
CA LYS A 157 8.14 -15.30 6.32
C LYS A 157 7.48 -16.34 5.42
N SER A 158 7.04 -17.45 6.01
CA SER A 158 6.22 -18.43 5.29
C SER A 158 4.81 -17.87 5.04
N GLU A 159 4.14 -18.35 3.98
CA GLU A 159 2.75 -17.98 3.70
C GLU A 159 1.80 -18.30 4.85
N ALA A 160 2.03 -19.42 5.54
CA ALA A 160 1.27 -19.80 6.73
C ALA A 160 1.43 -18.76 7.85
N ALA A 161 2.66 -18.29 8.10
CA ALA A 161 2.93 -17.25 9.08
C ALA A 161 2.26 -15.93 8.73
N VAL A 162 2.27 -15.54 7.44
CA VAL A 162 1.57 -14.33 6.96
C VAL A 162 0.06 -14.43 7.20
N LYS A 163 -0.56 -15.57 6.87
CA LYS A 163 -1.99 -15.80 7.13
C LYS A 163 -2.32 -15.70 8.61
N MET A 164 -1.50 -16.31 9.47
CA MET A 164 -1.69 -16.23 10.93
C MET A 164 -1.51 -14.80 11.46
N LEU A 165 -0.50 -14.07 10.99
CA LEU A 165 -0.29 -12.67 11.37
C LEU A 165 -1.47 -11.80 10.95
N GLN A 166 -1.99 -11.98 9.74
CA GLN A 166 -3.15 -11.25 9.24
C GLN A 166 -4.39 -11.54 10.11
N GLN A 167 -4.65 -12.81 10.44
CA GLN A 167 -5.79 -13.17 11.29
C GLN A 167 -5.69 -12.53 12.69
N ARG A 168 -4.50 -12.58 13.30
CA ARG A 168 -4.26 -11.95 14.61
C ARG A 168 -4.42 -10.43 14.54
N ALA A 169 -3.86 -9.81 13.51
CA ALA A 169 -3.98 -8.37 13.31
C ALA A 169 -5.45 -7.93 13.16
N LEU A 170 -6.22 -8.64 12.33
CA LEU A 170 -7.65 -8.35 12.15
C LEU A 170 -8.46 -8.58 13.43
N LYS A 171 -8.11 -9.60 14.22
CA LYS A 171 -8.74 -9.84 15.52
C LYS A 171 -8.46 -8.67 16.47
N ASN A 172 -7.19 -8.29 16.64
CA ASN A 172 -6.80 -7.19 17.50
C ASN A 172 -7.46 -5.86 17.08
N LEU A 173 -7.54 -5.58 15.77
CA LEU A 173 -8.25 -4.40 15.26
C LEU A 173 -9.73 -4.43 15.62
N ARG A 174 -10.41 -5.55 15.45
CA ARG A 174 -11.83 -5.70 15.83
C ARG A 174 -12.05 -5.45 17.32
N GLU A 175 -11.21 -6.02 18.17
CA GLU A 175 -11.27 -5.81 19.63
C GLU A 175 -11.09 -4.33 19.97
N MET A 176 -10.06 -3.67 19.42
CA MET A 176 -9.82 -2.25 19.63
C MET A 176 -10.94 -1.34 19.09
N MET A 177 -11.62 -1.73 18.02
CA MET A 177 -12.77 -1.01 17.46
C MET A 177 -14.03 -1.22 18.31
N ALA A 178 -14.25 -2.42 18.82
CA ALA A 178 -15.37 -2.73 19.73
C ALA A 178 -15.26 -1.92 21.02
N ASP A 179 -14.08 -1.83 21.63
CA ASP A 179 -13.83 -1.04 22.84
C ASP A 179 -14.11 0.46 22.65
N ARG A 180 -14.11 0.95 21.41
CA ARG A 180 -14.43 2.34 21.06
C ARG A 180 -15.91 2.55 20.67
N GLY A 181 -16.74 1.52 20.73
CA GLY A 181 -18.16 1.62 20.38
C GLY A 181 -18.44 1.79 18.87
N VAL A 182 -17.46 1.52 18.00
CA VAL A 182 -17.60 1.69 16.55
C VAL A 182 -18.39 0.52 15.94
N TRP A 183 -18.44 -0.64 16.62
CA TRP A 183 -19.19 -1.84 16.24
C TRP A 183 -20.08 -2.28 17.41
N GLY A 184 -21.22 -1.70 17.52
CA GLY A 184 -22.15 -2.07 18.57
C GLY A 184 -23.46 -1.37 18.47
N GLN A 185 -24.21 -1.63 17.41
CA GLN A 185 -25.68 -1.64 17.40
C GLN A 185 -26.14 -2.26 16.07
N SER A 186 -26.30 -3.57 16.07
CA SER A 186 -27.22 -4.27 15.16
C SER A 186 -27.74 -5.47 15.90
#